data_acdd1a9d718f0ab7cda4e7494e708d3f
#
_entry.id   acdd1a9d718f0ab7cda4e7494e708d3f
#
_cell.length_a   1.000
_cell.length_b   1.000
_cell.length_c   1.000
_cell.angle_alpha   90.00
_cell.angle_beta   90.00
_cell.angle_gamma   90.00
#
_symmetry.space_group_name_H-M   'P 1'
#
loop_
_entity.id
_entity.type
_entity.pdbx_description
1 polymer ?
#
loop_
_entity_poly.entity_id
_entity_poly.type
_entity_poly.pdbx_seq_one_letter_code
_entity_poly.pdbx_strand_id
1 'polypeptide(L)'
;MRVLHVSPHPDDELVGAPATLMALRDAGHHVVNLALSLGRPADHDRRRAEVTEACRRARFELMITEPPIAMSAADDRSDAEERARWQIGMAMDGADPPDLVIGPSPHDVHHAHELAGRAIRDVLATRDDPPPWWMWAIWGDLPFPTLVTTFDDARGHEISEALSAHVGEMARADHRVHVDARGRLTAITAAEKVFGFGAPALAADHAEVVTEVVRHDGAWMLGAPRVLDPASPLARPTARPVGAWLDSPSPRDLGGGPYD
;
A
#
# COMPACT_ATOMS: atom_id res chain seq x y z
N MET A 1 10.95 -14.21 -2.12
CA MET A 1 10.70 -13.02 -2.95
C MET A 1 11.11 -11.78 -2.19
N ARG A 2 11.47 -10.75 -2.92
CA ARG A 2 11.60 -9.39 -2.39
C ARG A 2 10.30 -8.60 -2.65
N VAL A 3 9.76 -8.00 -1.60
CA VAL A 3 8.53 -7.21 -1.63
C VAL A 3 8.89 -5.76 -1.36
N LEU A 4 8.62 -4.88 -2.31
CA LEU A 4 8.78 -3.44 -2.14
C LEU A 4 7.44 -2.83 -1.73
N HIS A 5 7.34 -2.36 -0.49
CA HIS A 5 6.23 -1.53 -0.06
C HIS A 5 6.59 -0.06 -0.20
N VAL A 6 5.74 0.71 -0.86
CA VAL A 6 5.92 2.16 -1.04
C VAL A 6 4.99 2.89 -0.10
N SER A 7 5.58 3.56 0.90
CA SER A 7 4.88 4.40 1.88
C SER A 7 4.98 5.87 1.48
N PRO A 8 3.90 6.56 1.16
CA PRO A 8 3.90 8.02 1.03
C PRO A 8 4.38 8.72 2.30
N HIS A 9 3.92 8.26 3.48
CA HIS A 9 4.30 8.80 4.79
C HIS A 9 4.80 7.71 5.73
N PRO A 10 5.54 8.08 6.79
CA PRO A 10 5.76 7.19 7.94
C PRO A 10 4.42 6.91 8.63
N ASP A 11 4.09 5.67 8.82
CA ASP A 11 2.90 4.99 9.34
C ASP A 11 2.11 4.18 8.28
N ASP A 12 2.18 4.54 7.01
CA ASP A 12 1.48 3.82 5.93
C ASP A 12 1.89 2.35 5.83
N GLU A 13 3.13 1.99 6.24
CA GLU A 13 3.58 0.60 6.30
C GLU A 13 2.80 -0.25 7.32
N LEU A 14 2.12 0.42 8.26
CA LEU A 14 1.33 -0.22 9.31
C LEU A 14 -0.16 0.16 9.28
N VAL A 15 -0.56 1.04 8.35
CA VAL A 15 -1.96 1.45 8.18
C VAL A 15 -2.53 0.97 6.84
N GLY A 16 -1.70 0.88 5.80
CA GLY A 16 -2.14 0.50 4.44
C GLY A 16 -2.60 -0.94 4.33
N ALA A 17 -1.67 -1.89 4.50
CA ALA A 17 -1.94 -3.33 4.44
C ALA A 17 -0.99 -4.12 5.37
N PRO A 18 -0.92 -3.80 6.68
CA PRO A 18 0.06 -4.36 7.60
C PRO A 18 -0.02 -5.88 7.78
N ALA A 19 -1.22 -6.46 7.88
CA ALA A 19 -1.36 -7.90 8.06
C ALA A 19 -0.88 -8.66 6.82
N THR A 20 -1.12 -8.12 5.62
CA THR A 20 -0.63 -8.66 4.35
C THR A 20 0.91 -8.63 4.31
N LEU A 21 1.54 -7.51 4.64
CA LEU A 21 3.00 -7.38 4.69
C LEU A 21 3.62 -8.32 5.73
N MET A 22 3.03 -8.41 6.93
CA MET A 22 3.51 -9.31 7.98
C MET A 22 3.32 -10.79 7.62
N ALA A 23 2.22 -11.15 6.93
CA ALA A 23 2.02 -12.53 6.46
C ALA A 23 3.08 -12.94 5.43
N LEU A 24 3.42 -12.05 4.51
CA LEU A 24 4.51 -12.27 3.54
C LEU A 24 5.85 -12.41 4.23
N ARG A 25 6.17 -11.51 5.18
CA ARG A 25 7.40 -11.59 5.99
C ARG A 25 7.53 -12.93 6.72
N ASP A 26 6.45 -13.38 7.36
CA ASP A 26 6.46 -14.62 8.15
C ASP A 26 6.56 -15.88 7.28
N ALA A 27 6.15 -15.79 6.01
CA ALA A 27 6.42 -16.81 5.00
C ALA A 27 7.86 -16.79 4.46
N GLY A 28 8.72 -15.91 4.99
CA GLY A 28 10.13 -15.82 4.62
C GLY A 28 10.41 -14.88 3.42
N HIS A 29 9.45 -14.04 3.04
CA HIS A 29 9.71 -13.02 2.03
C HIS A 29 10.40 -11.81 2.64
N HIS A 30 11.27 -11.17 1.87
CA HIS A 30 12.00 -9.98 2.28
C HIS A 30 11.17 -8.73 2.00
N VAL A 31 10.61 -8.14 3.05
CA VAL A 31 9.78 -6.92 2.96
C VAL A 31 10.65 -5.69 3.18
N VAL A 32 10.68 -4.81 2.19
CA VAL A 32 11.36 -3.52 2.21
C VAL A 32 10.33 -2.41 2.17
N ASN A 33 10.32 -1.53 3.16
CA ASN A 33 9.49 -0.34 3.18
C ASN A 33 10.27 0.86 2.65
N LEU A 34 9.83 1.46 1.54
CA LEU A 34 10.35 2.69 0.97
C LEU A 34 9.48 3.86 1.43
N ALA A 35 9.95 4.63 2.40
CA ALA A 35 9.29 5.86 2.84
C ALA A 35 9.70 7.04 1.94
N LEU A 36 8.73 7.60 1.20
CA LEU A 36 8.98 8.69 0.24
C LEU A 36 9.10 10.04 0.94
N SER A 37 8.30 10.29 1.96
CA SER A 37 8.28 11.56 2.70
C SER A 37 8.52 11.33 4.19
N LEU A 38 8.97 12.36 4.88
CA LEU A 38 8.94 12.46 6.34
C LEU A 38 7.97 13.57 6.82
N GLY A 39 7.10 14.06 5.92
CA GLY A 39 6.17 15.13 6.23
C GLY A 39 6.85 16.49 6.36
N ARG A 40 6.45 17.30 7.35
CA ARG A 40 7.00 18.65 7.54
C ARG A 40 8.46 18.62 7.95
N PRO A 41 9.32 19.50 7.42
CA PRO A 41 10.75 19.53 7.76
C PRO A 41 11.05 19.60 9.26
N ALA A 42 10.23 20.31 10.04
CA ALA A 42 10.40 20.40 11.49
C ALA A 42 10.18 19.06 12.24
N ASP A 43 9.53 18.09 11.60
CA ASP A 43 9.23 16.79 12.18
C ASP A 43 10.17 15.67 11.69
N HIS A 44 11.07 15.95 10.74
CA HIS A 44 11.87 14.92 10.05
C HIS A 44 12.66 14.03 11.00
N ASP A 45 13.37 14.60 11.98
CA ASP A 45 14.19 13.79 12.90
C ASP A 45 13.32 12.86 13.75
N ARG A 46 12.20 13.36 14.26
CA ARG A 46 11.24 12.58 15.04
C ARG A 46 10.63 11.47 14.17
N ARG A 47 10.09 11.79 13.00
CA ARG A 47 9.41 10.84 12.12
C ARG A 47 10.37 9.78 11.55
N ARG A 48 11.62 10.16 11.31
CA ARG A 48 12.69 9.21 10.95
C ARG A 48 12.92 8.19 12.08
N ALA A 49 13.03 8.63 13.31
CA ALA A 49 13.20 7.73 14.44
C ALA A 49 11.97 6.82 14.64
N GLU A 50 10.77 7.38 14.51
CA GLU A 50 9.51 6.64 14.62
C GLU A 50 9.37 5.54 13.56
N VAL A 51 9.57 5.85 12.27
CA VAL A 51 9.46 4.84 11.19
C VAL A 51 10.57 3.79 11.29
N THR A 52 11.76 4.19 11.75
CA THR A 52 12.86 3.23 11.98
C THR A 52 12.47 2.21 13.05
N GLU A 53 11.91 2.68 14.18
CA GLU A 53 11.48 1.79 15.26
C GLU A 53 10.25 0.97 14.85
N ALA A 54 9.31 1.54 14.11
CA ALA A 54 8.14 0.83 13.59
C ALA A 54 8.53 -0.32 12.65
N CYS A 55 9.39 -0.06 11.68
CA CYS A 55 9.90 -1.09 10.77
C CYS A 55 10.72 -2.16 11.51
N ARG A 56 11.52 -1.75 12.53
CA ARG A 56 12.24 -2.72 13.36
C ARG A 56 11.29 -3.66 14.11
N ARG A 57 10.19 -3.14 14.69
CA ARG A 57 9.16 -3.96 15.36
C ARG A 57 8.45 -4.87 14.38
N ALA A 58 8.09 -4.33 13.22
CA ALA A 58 7.46 -5.09 12.14
C ALA A 58 8.43 -6.06 11.44
N ARG A 59 9.73 -5.98 11.70
CA ARG A 59 10.79 -6.75 11.02
C ARG A 59 10.79 -6.51 9.50
N PHE A 60 10.60 -5.25 9.10
CA PHE A 60 10.75 -4.80 7.72
C PHE A 60 12.11 -4.11 7.56
N GLU A 61 12.74 -4.28 6.41
CA GLU A 61 13.84 -3.40 6.00
C GLU A 61 13.29 -2.01 5.69
N LEU A 62 14.05 -0.95 6.00
CA LEU A 62 13.64 0.42 5.77
C LEU A 62 14.58 1.11 4.78
N MET A 63 13.99 1.73 3.77
CA MET A 63 14.62 2.71 2.90
C MET A 63 13.89 4.05 3.08
N ILE A 64 14.63 5.13 3.22
CA ILE A 64 14.07 6.50 3.29
C ILE A 64 14.66 7.30 2.14
N THR A 65 13.80 8.00 1.41
CA THR A 65 14.21 8.91 0.34
C THR A 65 15.06 10.05 0.89
N GLU A 66 16.20 10.32 0.26
CA GLU A 66 17.11 11.42 0.65
C GLU A 66 17.35 12.40 -0.49
N PRO A 67 17.05 13.68 -0.32
CA PRO A 67 16.25 14.24 0.78
C PRO A 67 14.79 13.76 0.71
N PRO A 68 14.03 13.74 1.84
CA PRO A 68 12.63 13.37 1.83
C PRO A 68 11.81 14.23 0.86
N ILE A 69 10.82 13.64 0.21
CA ILE A 69 9.98 14.34 -0.75
C ILE A 69 8.95 15.18 0.00
N ALA A 70 8.84 16.46 -0.37
CA ALA A 70 7.74 17.30 0.10
C ALA A 70 6.45 16.88 -0.65
N MET A 71 5.45 16.42 0.09
CA MET A 71 4.22 15.83 -0.46
C MET A 71 2.96 16.43 0.19
N SER A 72 3.01 17.68 0.68
CA SER A 72 1.82 18.35 1.17
C SER A 72 1.00 18.94 0.00
N ALA A 73 -0.27 19.26 0.24
CA ALA A 73 -1.10 19.87 -0.79
C ALA A 73 -0.62 21.26 -1.27
N ALA A 74 0.26 21.90 -0.47
CA ALA A 74 0.87 23.20 -0.80
C ALA A 74 2.19 23.07 -1.58
N ASP A 75 2.73 21.85 -1.73
CA ASP A 75 4.00 21.63 -2.43
C ASP A 75 3.80 21.53 -3.94
N ASP A 76 4.89 21.69 -4.71
CA ASP A 76 4.87 21.48 -6.14
C ASP A 76 4.65 19.99 -6.45
N ARG A 77 3.44 19.70 -6.92
CA ARG A 77 3.02 18.34 -7.25
C ARG A 77 3.88 17.73 -8.34
N SER A 78 4.25 18.50 -9.36
CA SER A 78 5.04 17.99 -10.51
C SER A 78 6.42 17.56 -10.07
N ASP A 79 7.10 18.36 -9.22
CA ASP A 79 8.39 18.01 -8.62
C ASP A 79 8.28 16.75 -7.75
N ALA A 80 7.25 16.70 -6.90
CA ALA A 80 7.01 15.56 -6.03
C ALA A 80 6.75 14.26 -6.81
N GLU A 81 5.95 14.31 -7.88
CA GLU A 81 5.69 13.16 -8.76
C GLU A 81 6.96 12.69 -9.48
N GLU A 82 7.76 13.62 -10.04
CA GLU A 82 9.00 13.29 -10.71
C GLU A 82 9.99 12.61 -9.76
N ARG A 83 10.17 13.17 -8.57
CA ARG A 83 11.04 12.61 -7.54
C ARG A 83 10.55 11.25 -7.03
N ALA A 84 9.23 11.08 -6.85
CA ALA A 84 8.67 9.80 -6.46
C ALA A 84 8.92 8.72 -7.54
N ARG A 85 8.68 9.04 -8.83
CA ARG A 85 9.00 8.14 -9.95
C ARG A 85 10.48 7.76 -9.97
N TRP A 86 11.35 8.74 -9.77
CA TRP A 86 12.79 8.48 -9.76
C TRP A 86 13.20 7.55 -8.61
N GLN A 87 12.72 7.79 -7.39
CA GLN A 87 13.04 6.97 -6.21
C GLN A 87 12.49 5.55 -6.33
N ILE A 88 11.25 5.40 -6.79
CA ILE A 88 10.66 4.09 -7.04
C ILE A 88 11.43 3.37 -8.15
N GLY A 89 11.77 4.06 -9.23
CA GLY A 89 12.60 3.53 -10.31
C GLY A 89 13.94 3.00 -9.81
N MET A 90 14.64 3.78 -8.98
CA MET A 90 15.92 3.36 -8.38
C MET A 90 15.78 2.11 -7.49
N ALA A 91 14.68 2.02 -6.72
CA ALA A 91 14.41 0.84 -5.90
C ALA A 91 14.08 -0.41 -6.75
N MET A 92 13.47 -0.20 -7.93
CA MET A 92 13.17 -1.24 -8.90
C MET A 92 14.40 -1.73 -9.68
N ASP A 93 15.39 -0.84 -9.92
CA ASP A 93 16.58 -1.10 -10.73
C ASP A 93 17.80 -1.47 -9.88
N GLY A 94 17.62 -1.65 -8.58
CA GLY A 94 18.67 -2.07 -7.65
C GLY A 94 19.26 -3.45 -7.98
N ALA A 95 20.31 -3.83 -7.25
CA ALA A 95 20.97 -5.13 -7.46
C ALA A 95 20.06 -6.35 -7.18
N ASP A 96 18.99 -6.15 -6.43
CA ASP A 96 17.99 -7.14 -6.08
C ASP A 96 16.60 -6.53 -6.34
N PRO A 97 16.08 -6.59 -7.59
CA PRO A 97 14.79 -5.99 -7.94
C PRO A 97 13.63 -6.69 -7.22
N PRO A 98 12.53 -5.98 -6.92
CA PRO A 98 11.39 -6.59 -6.25
C PRO A 98 10.59 -7.51 -7.20
N ASP A 99 10.12 -8.63 -6.64
CA ASP A 99 9.19 -9.56 -7.29
C ASP A 99 7.73 -9.09 -7.15
N LEU A 100 7.46 -8.17 -6.22
CA LEU A 100 6.14 -7.64 -5.91
C LEU A 100 6.26 -6.20 -5.42
N VAL A 101 5.41 -5.32 -5.94
CA VAL A 101 5.24 -3.95 -5.42
C VAL A 101 3.90 -3.86 -4.69
N ILE A 102 3.91 -3.28 -3.48
CA ILE A 102 2.70 -2.97 -2.70
C ILE A 102 2.69 -1.48 -2.42
N GLY A 103 1.57 -0.82 -2.61
CA GLY A 103 1.48 0.63 -2.37
C GLY A 103 0.06 1.16 -2.52
N PRO A 104 -0.13 2.47 -2.38
CA PRO A 104 -1.45 3.07 -2.44
C PRO A 104 -2.09 2.99 -3.82
N SER A 105 -3.42 3.01 -3.83
CA SER A 105 -4.20 3.19 -5.04
C SER A 105 -3.94 4.59 -5.66
N PRO A 106 -3.85 4.71 -7.00
CA PRO A 106 -3.77 6.01 -7.68
C PRO A 106 -5.06 6.84 -7.58
N HIS A 107 -6.09 6.29 -6.96
CA HIS A 107 -7.39 6.92 -6.72
C HIS A 107 -7.73 7.05 -5.23
N ASP A 108 -6.74 6.90 -4.33
CA ASP A 108 -6.97 7.25 -2.93
C ASP A 108 -7.22 8.76 -2.81
N VAL A 109 -8.11 9.16 -1.90
CA VAL A 109 -8.52 10.57 -1.74
C VAL A 109 -7.40 11.44 -1.15
N HIS A 110 -6.46 10.84 -0.43
CA HIS A 110 -5.32 11.57 0.11
C HIS A 110 -4.29 11.87 -0.98
N HIS A 111 -3.97 13.16 -1.19
CA HIS A 111 -3.13 13.61 -2.31
C HIS A 111 -1.75 12.93 -2.39
N ALA A 112 -1.09 12.68 -1.26
CA ALA A 112 0.22 12.01 -1.28
C ALA A 112 0.09 10.52 -1.62
N HIS A 113 -1.01 9.85 -1.22
CA HIS A 113 -1.28 8.48 -1.62
C HIS A 113 -1.56 8.38 -3.11
N GLU A 114 -2.42 9.26 -3.63
CA GLU A 114 -2.71 9.38 -5.05
C GLU A 114 -1.43 9.60 -5.86
N LEU A 115 -0.59 10.57 -5.44
CA LEU A 115 0.69 10.88 -6.07
C LEU A 115 1.61 9.66 -6.11
N ALA A 116 1.80 8.97 -4.98
CA ALA A 116 2.63 7.78 -4.91
C ALA A 116 2.05 6.62 -5.74
N GLY A 117 0.72 6.41 -5.73
CA GLY A 117 0.05 5.41 -6.56
C GLY A 117 0.24 5.67 -8.06
N ARG A 118 0.14 6.93 -8.49
CA ARG A 118 0.43 7.33 -9.88
C ARG A 118 1.90 7.13 -10.23
N ALA A 119 2.82 7.48 -9.34
CA ALA A 119 4.24 7.28 -9.57
C ALA A 119 4.58 5.79 -9.71
N ILE A 120 3.99 4.90 -8.89
CA ILE A 120 4.13 3.45 -9.04
C ILE A 120 3.61 3.00 -10.41
N ARG A 121 2.39 3.39 -10.78
CA ARG A 121 1.78 3.06 -12.07
C ARG A 121 2.71 3.46 -13.22
N ASP A 122 3.20 4.69 -13.23
CA ASP A 122 4.02 5.23 -14.29
C ASP A 122 5.36 4.47 -14.41
N VAL A 123 6.02 4.20 -13.28
CA VAL A 123 7.28 3.42 -13.27
C VAL A 123 7.05 2.00 -13.78
N LEU A 124 5.98 1.32 -13.34
CA LEU A 124 5.69 -0.04 -13.80
C LEU A 124 5.27 -0.06 -15.28
N ALA A 125 4.57 0.97 -15.76
CA ALA A 125 4.13 1.07 -17.16
C ALA A 125 5.29 1.19 -18.16
N THR A 126 6.46 1.69 -17.74
CA THR A 126 7.66 1.80 -18.60
C THR A 126 8.41 0.48 -18.77
N ARG A 127 8.03 -0.58 -18.08
CA ARG A 127 8.73 -1.86 -18.07
C ARG A 127 8.03 -2.88 -18.97
N ASP A 128 8.81 -3.72 -19.63
CA ASP A 128 8.27 -4.78 -20.48
C ASP A 128 7.59 -5.88 -19.64
N ASP A 129 8.23 -6.28 -18.53
CA ASP A 129 7.77 -7.31 -17.59
C ASP A 129 7.83 -6.80 -16.15
N PRO A 130 6.92 -5.89 -15.75
CA PRO A 130 6.90 -5.37 -14.40
C PRO A 130 6.39 -6.42 -13.40
N PRO A 131 6.84 -6.38 -12.14
CA PRO A 131 6.24 -7.19 -11.09
C PRO A 131 4.76 -6.86 -10.90
N PRO A 132 3.96 -7.79 -10.36
CA PRO A 132 2.61 -7.50 -9.91
C PRO A 132 2.58 -6.31 -8.96
N TRP A 133 1.49 -5.55 -8.99
CA TRP A 133 1.25 -4.45 -8.08
C TRP A 133 -0.01 -4.71 -7.27
N TRP A 134 0.13 -4.68 -5.93
CA TRP A 134 -0.96 -4.78 -4.99
C TRP A 134 -1.27 -3.40 -4.43
N MET A 135 -2.48 -2.93 -4.68
CA MET A 135 -2.94 -1.62 -4.25
C MET A 135 -3.76 -1.73 -2.97
N TRP A 136 -3.45 -0.89 -2.00
CA TRP A 136 -4.31 -0.60 -0.87
C TRP A 136 -4.92 0.80 -0.99
N ALA A 137 -6.00 1.08 -0.24
CA ALA A 137 -6.57 2.40 -0.06
C ALA A 137 -6.95 2.57 1.40
N ILE A 138 -6.77 3.77 1.95
CA ILE A 138 -7.09 4.12 3.33
C ILE A 138 -8.29 5.06 3.38
N TRP A 139 -8.27 6.10 2.55
CA TRP A 139 -9.25 7.18 2.55
C TRP A 139 -10.31 7.02 1.46
N GLY A 140 -10.12 6.08 0.57
CA GLY A 140 -11.08 5.67 -0.45
C GLY A 140 -11.32 4.16 -0.40
N ASP A 141 -12.35 3.69 -1.10
CA ASP A 141 -12.59 2.26 -1.29
C ASP A 141 -11.85 1.75 -2.54
N LEU A 142 -11.43 0.48 -2.49
CA LEU A 142 -10.95 -0.23 -3.66
C LEU A 142 -12.15 -0.78 -4.44
N PRO A 143 -12.37 -0.35 -5.69
CA PRO A 143 -13.56 -0.77 -6.46
C PRO A 143 -13.47 -2.24 -6.93
N PHE A 144 -12.26 -2.82 -6.99
CA PHE A 144 -12.00 -4.15 -7.53
C PHE A 144 -11.06 -4.95 -6.63
N PRO A 145 -11.36 -5.17 -5.32
CA PRO A 145 -10.50 -6.00 -4.51
C PRO A 145 -10.45 -7.43 -5.05
N THR A 146 -9.26 -8.00 -5.11
CA THR A 146 -9.02 -9.33 -5.68
C THR A 146 -8.35 -10.28 -4.72
N LEU A 147 -7.74 -9.75 -3.67
CA LEU A 147 -7.02 -10.52 -2.68
C LEU A 147 -7.49 -10.13 -1.29
N VAL A 148 -7.78 -11.14 -0.46
CA VAL A 148 -8.08 -10.95 0.95
C VAL A 148 -7.04 -11.66 1.82
N THR A 149 -6.56 -10.95 2.84
CA THR A 149 -5.71 -11.49 3.91
C THR A 149 -6.55 -11.55 5.18
N THR A 150 -6.73 -12.74 5.75
CA THR A 150 -7.41 -12.92 7.04
C THR A 150 -6.39 -13.00 8.17
N PHE A 151 -6.74 -12.48 9.35
CA PHE A 151 -5.88 -12.54 10.52
C PHE A 151 -6.68 -12.52 11.83
N ASP A 152 -6.03 -12.92 12.90
CA ASP A 152 -6.58 -13.01 14.24
C ASP A 152 -6.23 -11.81 15.13
N ASP A 153 -6.76 -11.77 16.34
CA ASP A 153 -6.47 -10.74 17.33
C ASP A 153 -4.98 -10.67 17.71
N ALA A 154 -4.24 -11.80 17.65
CA ALA A 154 -2.81 -11.80 17.95
C ALA A 154 -2.02 -10.99 16.93
N ARG A 155 -2.34 -11.14 15.65
CA ARG A 155 -1.78 -10.33 14.57
C ARG A 155 -2.22 -8.86 14.70
N GLY A 156 -3.47 -8.61 15.03
CA GLY A 156 -3.97 -7.26 15.31
C GLY A 156 -3.17 -6.57 16.43
N HIS A 157 -2.83 -7.31 17.49
CA HIS A 157 -1.98 -6.81 18.57
C HIS A 157 -0.54 -6.51 18.10
N GLU A 158 0.08 -7.40 17.32
CA GLU A 158 1.43 -7.17 16.74
C GLU A 158 1.48 -5.89 15.89
N ILE A 159 0.45 -5.66 15.06
CA ILE A 159 0.32 -4.43 14.27
C ILE A 159 0.21 -3.21 15.19
N SER A 160 -0.66 -3.27 16.20
CA SER A 160 -0.86 -2.18 17.16
C SER A 160 0.42 -1.83 17.92
N GLU A 161 1.19 -2.82 18.34
CA GLU A 161 2.47 -2.63 19.02
C GLU A 161 3.52 -1.99 18.09
N ALA A 162 3.59 -2.41 16.85
CA ALA A 162 4.49 -1.79 15.87
C ALA A 162 4.07 -0.34 15.57
N LEU A 163 2.78 -0.11 15.33
CA LEU A 163 2.21 1.21 15.04
C LEU A 163 2.37 2.21 16.19
N SER A 164 2.43 1.73 17.45
CA SER A 164 2.67 2.57 18.63
C SER A 164 4.03 3.30 18.62
N ALA A 165 4.95 2.91 17.73
CA ALA A 165 6.21 3.63 17.55
C ALA A 165 6.02 5.02 16.91
N HIS A 166 4.93 5.24 16.16
CA HIS A 166 4.59 6.54 15.56
C HIS A 166 3.91 7.47 16.56
N VAL A 167 4.64 7.84 17.62
CA VAL A 167 4.11 8.59 18.77
C VAL A 167 3.43 9.90 18.36
N GLY A 168 4.01 10.63 17.39
CA GLY A 168 3.46 11.90 16.94
C GLY A 168 2.14 11.74 16.20
N GLU A 169 2.01 10.73 15.36
CA GLU A 169 0.77 10.45 14.64
C GLU A 169 -0.30 9.90 15.59
N MET A 170 0.07 8.98 16.49
CA MET A 170 -0.85 8.44 17.51
C MET A 170 -1.40 9.53 18.44
N ALA A 171 -0.62 10.58 18.74
CA ALA A 171 -1.09 11.72 19.53
C ALA A 171 -2.08 12.61 18.75
N ARG A 172 -1.99 12.66 17.42
CA ARG A 172 -2.90 13.39 16.54
C ARG A 172 -4.19 12.63 16.29
N ALA A 173 -4.07 11.35 15.96
CA ALA A 173 -5.19 10.43 15.71
C ALA A 173 -4.72 9.01 15.98
N ASP A 174 -5.44 8.27 16.82
CA ASP A 174 -5.07 6.89 17.17
C ASP A 174 -5.38 5.94 16.00
N HIS A 175 -4.43 5.80 15.09
CA HIS A 175 -4.55 4.91 13.93
C HIS A 175 -4.66 3.43 14.30
N ARG A 176 -4.32 3.03 15.52
CA ARG A 176 -4.53 1.65 16.01
C ARG A 176 -6.02 1.31 16.04
N VAL A 177 -6.85 2.25 16.50
CA VAL A 177 -8.31 2.11 16.46
C VAL A 177 -8.84 2.04 15.04
N HIS A 178 -8.28 2.84 14.13
CA HIS A 178 -8.64 2.81 12.71
C HIS A 178 -8.33 1.44 12.09
N VAL A 179 -7.14 0.90 12.29
CA VAL A 179 -6.71 -0.39 11.72
C VAL A 179 -7.55 -1.54 12.26
N ASP A 180 -7.80 -1.59 13.57
CA ASP A 180 -8.66 -2.60 14.19
C ASP A 180 -10.09 -2.55 13.64
N ALA A 181 -10.73 -1.37 13.67
CA ALA A 181 -12.10 -1.20 13.19
C ALA A 181 -12.25 -1.55 11.70
N ARG A 182 -11.29 -1.12 10.87
CA ARG A 182 -11.26 -1.43 9.45
C ARG A 182 -11.08 -2.93 9.21
N GLY A 183 -10.19 -3.59 9.95
CA GLY A 183 -9.97 -5.03 9.86
C GLY A 183 -11.24 -5.83 10.20
N ARG A 184 -11.94 -5.47 11.28
CA ARG A 184 -13.21 -6.10 11.67
C ARG A 184 -14.32 -5.87 10.65
N LEU A 185 -14.48 -4.65 10.16
CA LEU A 185 -15.46 -4.34 9.10
C LEU A 185 -15.14 -5.12 7.82
N THR A 186 -13.88 -5.18 7.46
CA THR A 186 -13.44 -5.90 6.25
C THR A 186 -13.68 -7.40 6.39
N ALA A 187 -13.48 -8.02 7.56
CA ALA A 187 -13.78 -9.43 7.79
C ALA A 187 -15.22 -9.80 7.43
N ILE A 188 -16.17 -8.88 7.68
CA ILE A 188 -17.60 -9.06 7.36
C ILE A 188 -17.84 -8.95 5.85
N THR A 189 -17.15 -8.02 5.16
CA THR A 189 -17.50 -7.62 3.79
C THR A 189 -16.59 -8.22 2.71
N ALA A 190 -15.39 -8.72 3.08
CA ALA A 190 -14.36 -9.12 2.13
C ALA A 190 -14.78 -10.29 1.23
N ALA A 191 -15.52 -11.26 1.76
CA ALA A 191 -15.98 -12.39 0.96
C ALA A 191 -16.81 -11.92 -0.25
N GLU A 192 -17.79 -11.06 -0.02
CA GLU A 192 -18.63 -10.53 -1.08
C GLU A 192 -17.90 -9.56 -1.99
N LYS A 193 -17.01 -8.71 -1.43
CA LYS A 193 -16.19 -7.78 -2.22
C LYS A 193 -15.24 -8.50 -3.18
N VAL A 194 -14.65 -9.63 -2.77
CA VAL A 194 -13.64 -10.35 -3.55
C VAL A 194 -14.25 -11.45 -4.42
N PHE A 195 -15.21 -12.22 -3.88
CA PHE A 195 -15.77 -13.39 -4.56
C PHE A 195 -17.18 -13.18 -5.14
N GLY A 196 -17.80 -12.04 -4.84
CA GLY A 196 -19.14 -11.69 -5.30
C GLY A 196 -20.23 -11.88 -4.26
N PHE A 197 -21.34 -11.17 -4.44
CA PHE A 197 -22.48 -11.23 -3.54
C PHE A 197 -23.01 -12.65 -3.33
N GLY A 198 -23.23 -13.02 -2.06
CA GLY A 198 -23.63 -14.36 -1.67
C GLY A 198 -22.47 -15.33 -1.44
N ALA A 199 -21.23 -14.89 -1.56
CA ALA A 199 -20.08 -15.69 -1.16
C ALA A 199 -20.14 -16.03 0.33
N PRO A 200 -19.75 -17.28 0.73
CA PRO A 200 -19.70 -17.66 2.14
C PRO A 200 -18.79 -16.72 2.94
N ALA A 201 -19.23 -16.34 4.14
CA ALA A 201 -18.45 -15.51 5.05
C ALA A 201 -17.10 -16.16 5.36
N LEU A 202 -16.07 -15.33 5.51
CA LEU A 202 -14.75 -15.77 5.96
C LEU A 202 -14.80 -16.01 7.48
N ALA A 203 -14.20 -17.10 7.91
CA ALA A 203 -14.06 -17.41 9.33
C ALA A 203 -12.80 -16.71 9.89
N ALA A 204 -12.90 -15.41 10.13
CA ALA A 204 -11.79 -14.58 10.60
C ALA A 204 -12.30 -13.43 11.46
N ASP A 205 -11.50 -13.01 12.44
CA ASP A 205 -11.80 -11.86 13.30
C ASP A 205 -11.56 -10.54 12.56
N HIS A 206 -10.54 -10.53 11.71
CA HIS A 206 -10.10 -9.38 10.91
C HIS A 206 -9.74 -9.80 9.49
N ALA A 207 -9.83 -8.86 8.57
CA ALA A 207 -9.32 -9.03 7.21
C ALA A 207 -8.80 -7.71 6.62
N GLU A 208 -7.91 -7.84 5.65
CA GLU A 208 -7.51 -6.78 4.73
C GLU A 208 -7.82 -7.19 3.31
N VAL A 209 -8.07 -6.21 2.45
CA VAL A 209 -8.24 -6.43 1.02
C VAL A 209 -7.31 -5.54 0.23
N VAL A 210 -6.79 -6.07 -0.87
CA VAL A 210 -6.01 -5.32 -1.85
C VAL A 210 -6.51 -5.63 -3.26
N THR A 211 -6.27 -4.71 -4.19
CA THR A 211 -6.47 -4.95 -5.62
C THR A 211 -5.14 -5.34 -6.22
N GLU A 212 -5.02 -6.56 -6.73
CA GLU A 212 -3.85 -6.98 -7.49
C GLU A 212 -4.04 -6.65 -8.97
N VAL A 213 -3.03 -6.04 -9.56
CA VAL A 213 -2.92 -5.85 -11.01
C VAL A 213 -1.63 -6.46 -11.53
N VAL A 214 -1.74 -7.08 -12.69
CA VAL A 214 -0.63 -7.74 -13.38
C VAL A 214 -0.59 -7.24 -14.81
N ARG A 215 0.58 -6.94 -15.34
CA ARG A 215 0.72 -6.61 -16.75
C ARG A 215 0.82 -7.89 -17.57
N HIS A 216 -0.05 -8.05 -18.58
CA HIS A 216 -0.06 -9.19 -19.45
C HIS A 216 -0.38 -8.73 -20.89
N ASP A 217 0.44 -9.12 -21.83
CA ASP A 217 0.34 -8.71 -23.26
C ASP A 217 0.20 -7.18 -23.43
N GLY A 218 0.95 -6.42 -22.64
CA GLY A 218 0.95 -4.96 -22.69
C GLY A 218 -0.25 -4.26 -22.02
N ALA A 219 -1.19 -5.01 -21.45
CA ALA A 219 -2.38 -4.49 -20.77
C ALA A 219 -2.33 -4.77 -19.25
N TRP A 220 -2.95 -3.89 -18.48
CA TRP A 220 -3.18 -4.11 -17.05
C TRP A 220 -4.41 -4.99 -16.84
N MET A 221 -4.23 -6.12 -16.18
CA MET A 221 -5.25 -7.10 -15.87
C MET A 221 -5.42 -7.27 -14.37
N LEU A 222 -6.63 -7.50 -13.90
CA LEU A 222 -6.85 -7.87 -12.50
C LEU A 222 -6.30 -9.26 -12.21
N GLY A 223 -5.72 -9.44 -11.04
CA GLY A 223 -5.38 -10.74 -10.49
C GLY A 223 -6.62 -11.60 -10.21
N ALA A 224 -6.47 -12.92 -10.13
CA ALA A 224 -7.57 -13.82 -9.80
C ALA A 224 -8.02 -13.63 -8.33
N PRO A 225 -9.34 -13.54 -8.07
CA PRO A 225 -9.88 -13.47 -6.72
C PRO A 225 -9.42 -14.63 -5.84
N ARG A 226 -8.88 -14.35 -4.64
CA ARG A 226 -8.39 -15.38 -3.71
C ARG A 226 -8.23 -14.90 -2.28
N VAL A 227 -8.13 -15.85 -1.36
CA VAL A 227 -7.53 -15.64 -0.04
C VAL A 227 -6.02 -15.74 -0.20
N LEU A 228 -5.26 -14.90 0.50
CA LEU A 228 -3.80 -14.94 0.45
C LEU A 228 -3.27 -16.28 0.95
N ASP A 229 -2.50 -16.95 0.10
CA ASP A 229 -1.55 -17.97 0.51
C ASP A 229 -0.16 -17.32 0.54
N PRO A 230 0.39 -17.01 1.72
CA PRO A 230 1.66 -16.30 1.79
C PRO A 230 2.85 -17.09 1.21
N ALA A 231 2.76 -18.43 1.13
CA ALA A 231 3.81 -19.27 0.55
C ALA A 231 3.80 -19.24 -0.99
N SER A 232 2.64 -18.94 -1.60
CA SER A 232 2.47 -18.83 -3.05
C SER A 232 1.58 -17.62 -3.39
N PRO A 233 2.05 -16.39 -3.12
CA PRO A 233 1.18 -15.22 -3.03
C PRO A 233 0.74 -14.67 -4.38
N LEU A 234 1.50 -14.87 -5.47
CA LEU A 234 1.24 -14.25 -6.76
C LEU A 234 0.12 -14.97 -7.53
N ALA A 235 -0.83 -14.20 -8.05
CA ALA A 235 -1.90 -14.74 -8.88
C ALA A 235 -1.49 -14.81 -10.36
N ARG A 236 -2.23 -15.63 -11.10
CA ARG A 236 -2.27 -15.52 -12.56
C ARG A 236 -3.18 -14.34 -12.95
N PRO A 237 -2.87 -13.61 -14.03
CA PRO A 237 -3.76 -12.58 -14.55
C PRO A 237 -5.10 -13.20 -14.97
N THR A 238 -6.18 -12.45 -14.78
CA THR A 238 -7.50 -12.79 -15.35
C THR A 238 -7.65 -12.16 -16.74
N ALA A 239 -8.75 -12.44 -17.42
CA ALA A 239 -9.13 -11.75 -18.67
C ALA A 239 -9.88 -10.41 -18.41
N ARG A 240 -9.72 -9.80 -17.24
CA ARG A 240 -10.42 -8.56 -16.85
C ARG A 240 -9.47 -7.37 -16.92
N PRO A 241 -9.51 -6.56 -18.00
CA PRO A 241 -8.66 -5.38 -18.13
C PRO A 241 -9.07 -4.30 -17.16
N VAL A 242 -8.08 -3.59 -16.61
CA VAL A 242 -8.28 -2.53 -15.62
C VAL A 242 -7.55 -1.22 -15.99
N GLY A 243 -6.87 -1.20 -17.15
CA GLY A 243 -6.08 -0.05 -17.56
C GLY A 243 -6.89 1.24 -17.65
N ALA A 244 -8.10 1.21 -18.21
CA ALA A 244 -8.96 2.38 -18.31
C ALA A 244 -9.32 2.99 -16.93
N TRP A 245 -9.43 2.17 -15.89
CA TRP A 245 -9.62 2.68 -14.53
C TRP A 245 -8.32 3.24 -13.95
N LEU A 246 -7.19 2.56 -14.13
CA LEU A 246 -5.90 3.06 -13.66
C LEU A 246 -5.52 4.42 -14.26
N ASP A 247 -5.94 4.67 -15.50
CA ASP A 247 -5.67 5.90 -16.25
C ASP A 247 -6.78 6.97 -16.09
N SER A 248 -7.88 6.63 -15.42
CA SER A 248 -8.98 7.57 -15.22
C SER A 248 -8.56 8.73 -14.29
N PRO A 249 -9.17 9.93 -14.46
CA PRO A 249 -8.90 11.04 -13.57
C PRO A 249 -9.30 10.71 -12.14
N SER A 250 -8.50 11.17 -11.18
CA SER A 250 -8.85 11.09 -9.77
C SER A 250 -9.94 12.09 -9.40
N PRO A 251 -10.58 11.96 -8.23
CA PRO A 251 -11.51 12.98 -7.73
C PRO A 251 -10.91 14.39 -7.69
N ARG A 252 -9.59 14.52 -7.46
CA ARG A 252 -8.90 15.81 -7.46
C ARG A 252 -8.76 16.42 -8.85
N ASP A 253 -8.47 15.62 -9.88
CA ASP A 253 -8.40 16.11 -11.27
C ASP A 253 -9.75 16.66 -11.75
N LEU A 254 -10.84 16.23 -11.12
CA LEU A 254 -12.20 16.68 -11.41
C LEU A 254 -12.61 17.96 -10.64
N GLY A 255 -11.69 18.57 -9.89
CA GLY A 255 -11.93 19.84 -9.21
C GLY A 255 -12.86 19.75 -8.00
N GLY A 256 -12.85 18.63 -7.28
CA GLY A 256 -13.81 18.35 -6.21
C GLY A 256 -13.24 17.82 -4.91
N GLY A 257 -12.02 18.19 -4.53
CA GLY A 257 -11.43 17.74 -3.26
C GLY A 257 -11.81 18.65 -2.08
N PRO A 258 -12.14 18.10 -0.90
CA PRO A 258 -12.38 18.91 0.31
C PRO A 258 -11.10 19.55 0.88
N TYR A 259 -9.99 19.43 0.17
CA TYR A 259 -8.65 19.84 0.61
C TYR A 259 -7.97 20.82 -0.37
N ASP A 260 -8.71 21.39 -1.32
CA ASP A 260 -8.23 22.46 -2.19
C ASP A 260 -8.30 23.83 -1.51
#